data_31fc0acdad8d68c12b538f3a0fbf0299
#
_entry.id   31fc0acdad8d68c12b538f3a0fbf0299
#
_cell.length_a   1.000
_cell.length_b   1.000
_cell.length_c   1.000
_cell.angle_alpha   90.00
_cell.angle_beta   90.00
_cell.angle_gamma   90.00
#
_symmetry.space_group_name_H-M   'P 1'
#
loop_
_entity.id
_entity.type
_entity.pdbx_description
1 polymer ?
#
loop_
_entity_poly.entity_id
_entity_poly.type
_entity_poly.pdbx_seq_one_letter_code
_entity_poly.pdbx_strand_id
1 'polypeptide(L)'
;MLAFTVNDTKSFMNLLLKGDTFDAFSFRQGELTTFASFIIEGKRNMDFYTAEEQEAGLSRYVHWEEMRPFVFQAIKGNKLPKSIKLVFSLAEEKLANLPNTKAAFLNILFKEHTILCTTAISQEAFSLDKSS
;
A
#
# COMPACT_ATOMS: atom_id res chain seq x y z
N MET A 1 -10.31 8.43 -11.08
CA MET A 1 -10.40 7.45 -9.99
C MET A 1 -11.30 6.29 -10.40
N LEU A 2 -10.86 5.09 -10.13
CA LEU A 2 -11.62 3.89 -10.40
C LEU A 2 -11.84 3.12 -9.10
N ALA A 3 -13.06 2.64 -8.89
CA ALA A 3 -13.39 1.87 -7.69
C ALA A 3 -14.08 0.58 -8.10
N PHE A 4 -13.74 -0.50 -7.43
CA PHE A 4 -14.37 -1.80 -7.69
C PHE A 4 -14.41 -2.64 -6.43
N THR A 5 -15.40 -3.52 -6.35
CA THR A 5 -15.59 -4.42 -5.22
C THR A 5 -15.05 -5.80 -5.58
N VAL A 6 -14.34 -6.41 -4.65
CA VAL A 6 -13.78 -7.74 -4.85
C VAL A 6 -14.84 -8.79 -4.53
N ASN A 7 -15.08 -9.70 -5.48
CA ASN A 7 -16.10 -10.73 -5.32
C ASN A 7 -15.68 -11.88 -4.40
N ASP A 8 -14.41 -12.25 -4.42
CA ASP A 8 -13.90 -13.35 -3.59
C ASP A 8 -12.93 -12.81 -2.55
N THR A 9 -13.48 -12.42 -1.41
CA THR A 9 -12.71 -11.82 -0.33
C THR A 9 -11.60 -12.73 0.18
N LYS A 10 -11.89 -14.01 0.35
CA LYS A 10 -10.91 -14.95 0.89
C LYS A 10 -9.70 -15.12 -0.03
N SER A 11 -9.96 -15.28 -1.33
CA SER A 11 -8.88 -15.43 -2.30
C SER A 11 -8.04 -14.16 -2.38
N PHE A 12 -8.70 -13.00 -2.36
CA PHE A 12 -7.99 -11.73 -2.41
C PHE A 12 -7.10 -11.55 -1.18
N MET A 13 -7.62 -11.87 0.00
CA MET A 13 -6.83 -11.75 1.23
C MET A 13 -5.62 -12.68 1.22
N ASN A 14 -5.76 -13.87 0.63
CA ASN A 14 -4.63 -14.78 0.48
C ASN A 14 -3.57 -14.21 -0.45
N LEU A 15 -3.98 -13.61 -1.57
CA LEU A 15 -3.03 -12.96 -2.48
C LEU A 15 -2.31 -11.81 -1.80
N LEU A 16 -3.04 -11.05 -1.02
CA LEU A 16 -2.50 -9.87 -0.35
C LEU A 16 -1.51 -10.24 0.76
N LEU A 17 -1.88 -11.20 1.60
CA LEU A 17 -1.14 -11.49 2.83
C LEU A 17 -0.17 -12.66 2.73
N LYS A 18 -0.41 -13.60 1.84
CA LYS A 18 0.42 -14.79 1.70
C LYS A 18 1.12 -14.90 0.35
N GLY A 19 0.54 -14.29 -0.69
CA GLY A 19 1.13 -14.32 -2.01
C GLY A 19 2.09 -13.15 -2.22
N ASP A 20 2.67 -13.09 -3.40
CA ASP A 20 3.63 -12.06 -3.77
C ASP A 20 3.12 -11.08 -4.82
N THR A 21 1.82 -11.12 -5.10
CA THR A 21 1.22 -10.31 -6.16
C THR A 21 1.46 -8.81 -5.97
N PHE A 22 1.41 -8.33 -4.73
CA PHE A 22 1.55 -6.90 -4.43
C PHE A 22 2.93 -6.51 -3.93
N ASP A 23 3.86 -7.43 -3.89
CA ASP A 23 5.17 -7.23 -3.26
C ASP A 23 5.99 -6.08 -3.84
N ALA A 24 5.83 -5.79 -5.13
CA ALA A 24 6.57 -4.72 -5.77
C ALA A 24 6.01 -3.32 -5.54
N PHE A 25 4.81 -3.23 -4.99
CA PHE A 25 4.23 -1.91 -4.67
C PHE A 25 4.91 -1.31 -3.45
N SER A 26 4.97 0.02 -3.43
CA SER A 26 5.39 0.73 -2.22
C SER A 26 4.23 0.76 -1.25
N PHE A 27 4.52 0.47 0.01
CA PHE A 27 3.51 0.53 1.06
C PHE A 27 3.55 1.92 1.69
N ARG A 28 2.45 2.65 1.58
CA ARG A 28 2.38 4.00 2.11
C ARG A 28 1.88 4.04 3.54
N GLN A 29 0.78 3.36 3.80
CA GLN A 29 0.13 3.45 5.10
C GLN A 29 -0.85 2.30 5.27
N GLY A 30 -1.04 1.88 6.52
CA GLY A 30 -2.05 0.89 6.86
C GLY A 30 -2.72 1.22 8.17
N GLU A 31 -4.01 0.90 8.25
CA GLU A 31 -4.77 0.98 9.48
C GLU A 31 -5.46 -0.36 9.67
N LEU A 32 -5.20 -0.98 10.79
CA LEU A 32 -5.77 -2.28 11.12
C LEU A 32 -6.59 -2.16 12.38
N THR A 33 -7.82 -2.63 12.35
CA THR A 33 -8.67 -2.65 13.54
C THR A 33 -9.03 -4.09 13.85
N THR A 34 -8.46 -4.61 14.92
CA THR A 34 -8.71 -5.94 15.41
C THR A 34 -9.12 -5.83 16.89
N PHE A 35 -8.40 -6.50 17.79
CA PHE A 35 -8.62 -6.30 19.22
C PHE A 35 -8.17 -4.90 19.66
N ALA A 36 -7.35 -4.27 18.87
CA ALA A 36 -6.86 -2.91 19.08
C ALA A 36 -6.70 -2.26 17.71
N SER A 37 -6.40 -0.99 17.69
CA SER A 37 -6.18 -0.26 16.45
C SER A 37 -4.70 -0.06 16.22
N PHE A 38 -4.24 -0.38 15.02
CA PHE A 38 -2.84 -0.22 14.63
C PHE A 38 -2.75 0.73 13.45
N ILE A 39 -1.85 1.70 13.55
CA ILE A 39 -1.55 2.59 12.43
C ILE A 39 -0.10 2.32 12.05
N ILE A 40 0.10 1.94 10.80
CA ILE A 40 1.43 1.57 10.29
C ILE A 40 1.80 2.52 9.18
N GLU A 41 2.94 3.19 9.32
CA GLU A 41 3.43 4.09 8.28
C GLU A 41 4.54 3.41 7.53
N GLY A 42 4.46 3.50 6.19
CA GLY A 42 5.43 2.85 5.33
C GLY A 42 6.64 3.69 5.00
N LYS A 43 6.68 4.94 5.47
CA LYS A 43 7.84 5.79 5.22
C LYS A 43 9.06 5.22 5.93
N ARG A 44 10.13 5.03 5.18
CA ARG A 44 11.34 4.42 5.71
C ARG A 44 12.06 5.38 6.64
N ASN A 45 12.43 4.88 7.82
CA ASN A 45 13.21 5.67 8.77
C ASN A 45 14.69 5.55 8.39
N MET A 46 15.17 6.52 7.64
CA MET A 46 16.52 6.44 7.10
C MET A 46 17.61 6.34 8.15
N ASP A 47 17.39 6.94 9.31
CA ASP A 47 18.37 6.89 10.41
C ASP A 47 18.48 5.50 11.05
N PHE A 48 17.57 4.59 10.74
CA PHE A 48 17.64 3.21 11.19
C PHE A 48 18.71 2.42 10.41
N TYR A 49 19.08 2.89 9.24
CA TYR A 49 19.98 2.20 8.32
C TYR A 49 21.39 2.74 8.42
N THR A 50 22.38 1.88 8.14
CA THR A 50 23.78 2.31 8.13
C THR A 50 24.02 3.21 6.92
N ALA A 51 25.15 3.94 6.96
CA ALA A 51 25.53 4.79 5.84
C ALA A 51 25.68 3.97 4.55
N GLU A 52 26.24 2.77 4.69
CA GLU A 52 26.42 1.88 3.53
C GLU A 52 25.10 1.45 2.93
N GLU A 53 24.14 1.13 3.78
CA GLU A 53 22.81 0.75 3.31
C GLU A 53 22.11 1.90 2.60
N GLN A 54 22.25 3.12 3.13
CA GLN A 54 21.67 4.29 2.51
C GLN A 54 22.31 4.59 1.15
N GLU A 55 23.62 4.42 1.05
CA GLU A 55 24.35 4.63 -0.20
C GLU A 55 23.98 3.60 -1.27
N ALA A 56 23.61 2.39 -0.85
CA ALA A 56 23.19 1.36 -1.79
C ALA A 56 21.87 1.71 -2.46
N GLY A 57 21.14 2.70 -1.94
CA GLY A 57 19.89 3.17 -2.51
C GLY A 57 18.68 2.52 -1.87
N LEU A 58 18.05 3.25 -0.96
CA LEU A 58 16.83 2.80 -0.31
C LEU A 58 15.66 3.62 -0.85
N SER A 59 14.55 2.97 -1.15
CA SER A 59 13.34 3.68 -1.54
C SER A 59 12.80 4.46 -0.34
N ARG A 60 12.08 5.53 -0.63
CA ARG A 60 11.50 6.37 0.43
C ARG A 60 10.48 5.60 1.27
N TYR A 61 9.75 4.70 0.65
CA TYR A 61 8.75 3.87 1.33
C TYR A 61 9.16 2.42 1.20
N VAL A 62 8.84 1.64 2.25
CA VAL A 62 9.12 0.20 2.21
C VAL A 62 8.23 -0.43 1.15
N HIS A 63 8.69 -1.55 0.59
CA HIS A 63 7.87 -2.33 -0.33
C HIS A 63 6.93 -3.23 0.47
N TRP A 64 5.81 -3.62 -0.15
CA TRP A 64 4.87 -4.51 0.52
C TRP A 64 5.54 -5.81 0.93
N GLU A 65 6.49 -6.29 0.14
CA GLU A 65 7.26 -7.48 0.47
C GLU A 65 7.88 -7.39 1.86
N GLU A 66 8.41 -6.21 2.21
CA GLU A 66 9.05 -6.01 3.51
C GLU A 66 8.04 -5.92 4.65
N MET A 67 6.89 -5.31 4.41
CA MET A 67 5.91 -5.05 5.45
C MET A 67 4.88 -6.17 5.59
N ARG A 68 4.63 -6.94 4.55
CA ARG A 68 3.60 -7.97 4.53
C ARG A 68 3.63 -8.91 5.74
N PRO A 69 4.78 -9.46 6.15
CA PRO A 69 4.80 -10.37 7.29
C PRO A 69 4.32 -9.74 8.59
N PHE A 70 4.62 -8.46 8.78
CA PHE A 70 4.24 -7.77 10.02
C PHE A 70 2.75 -7.49 10.04
N VAL A 71 2.17 -7.11 8.90
CA VAL A 71 0.74 -6.90 8.80
C VAL A 71 0.01 -8.22 9.00
N PHE A 72 0.52 -9.29 8.39
CA PHE A 72 -0.08 -10.61 8.55
C PHE A 72 -0.09 -11.03 10.02
N GLN A 73 1.00 -10.81 10.73
CA GLN A 73 1.07 -11.17 12.15
C GLN A 73 0.08 -10.35 12.97
N ALA A 74 -0.13 -9.10 12.63
CA ALA A 74 -1.05 -8.24 13.36
C ALA A 74 -2.51 -8.66 13.22
N ILE A 75 -2.87 -9.24 12.08
CA ILE A 75 -4.28 -9.58 11.81
C ILE A 75 -4.59 -11.06 11.90
N LYS A 76 -3.58 -11.93 11.99
CA LYS A 76 -3.87 -13.36 12.07
C LYS A 76 -4.50 -13.68 13.42
N GLY A 77 -5.41 -14.65 13.42
CA GLY A 77 -6.08 -15.07 14.65
C GLY A 77 -7.37 -15.77 14.30
N ASN A 78 -8.16 -16.05 15.35
CA ASN A 78 -9.42 -16.78 15.21
C ASN A 78 -10.58 -15.89 14.74
N LYS A 79 -10.41 -14.59 14.82
CA LYS A 79 -11.48 -13.65 14.45
C LYS A 79 -11.07 -12.83 13.26
N LEU A 80 -12.03 -12.53 12.41
CA LEU A 80 -11.80 -11.61 11.30
C LEU A 80 -11.54 -10.21 11.83
N PRO A 81 -10.64 -9.46 11.20
CA PRO A 81 -10.44 -8.07 11.58
C PRO A 81 -11.73 -7.26 11.33
N LYS A 82 -11.92 -6.24 12.14
CA LYS A 82 -13.06 -5.36 11.98
C LYS A 82 -12.93 -4.54 10.70
N SER A 83 -11.73 -4.03 10.45
CA SER A 83 -11.44 -3.33 9.21
C SER A 83 -9.95 -3.33 8.93
N ILE A 84 -9.61 -3.22 7.66
CA ILE A 84 -8.23 -3.10 7.19
C ILE A 84 -8.24 -2.05 6.09
N LYS A 85 -7.38 -1.05 6.22
CA LYS A 85 -7.21 -0.04 5.19
C LYS A 85 -5.74 0.01 4.83
N LEU A 86 -5.42 -0.22 3.56
CA LEU A 86 -4.06 -0.20 3.07
C LEU A 86 -3.95 0.76 1.90
N VAL A 87 -2.87 1.54 1.89
CA VAL A 87 -2.58 2.46 0.79
C VAL A 87 -1.25 2.06 0.18
N PHE A 88 -1.29 1.68 -1.08
CA PHE A 88 -0.11 1.34 -1.86
C PHE A 88 0.13 2.40 -2.93
N SER A 89 1.36 2.49 -3.42
CA SER A 89 1.66 3.30 -4.59
C SER A 89 2.61 2.52 -5.48
N LEU A 90 2.67 2.92 -6.76
CA LEU A 90 3.67 2.35 -7.65
C LEU A 90 5.05 2.76 -7.16
N ALA A 91 6.01 1.84 -7.27
CA ALA A 91 7.39 2.14 -6.95
C ALA A 91 7.89 3.25 -7.87
N GLU A 92 8.80 4.08 -7.35
CA GLU A 92 9.29 5.24 -8.10
C GLU A 92 9.89 4.87 -9.45
N GLU A 93 10.61 3.77 -9.51
CA GLU A 93 11.22 3.31 -10.76
C GLU A 93 10.19 2.95 -11.82
N LYS A 94 8.98 2.59 -11.42
CA LYS A 94 7.91 2.27 -12.37
C LYS A 94 7.16 3.51 -12.83
N LEU A 95 7.16 4.55 -12.02
CA LEU A 95 6.54 5.81 -12.40
C LEU A 95 7.28 6.47 -13.56
N ALA A 96 8.57 6.21 -13.70
CA ALA A 96 9.36 6.77 -14.78
C ALA A 96 8.85 6.34 -16.15
N ASN A 97 8.11 5.25 -16.24
CA ASN A 97 7.57 4.75 -17.50
C ASN A 97 6.18 5.31 -17.81
N LEU A 98 5.64 6.13 -16.93
CA LEU A 98 4.31 6.71 -17.10
C LEU A 98 4.42 8.22 -17.30
N PRO A 99 4.22 8.70 -18.54
CA PRO A 99 4.37 10.13 -18.80
C PRO A 99 3.37 10.95 -17.99
N ASN A 100 3.86 12.06 -17.45
CA ASN A 100 3.05 13.02 -16.70
C ASN A 100 2.40 12.44 -15.44
N THR A 101 2.86 11.30 -14.99
CA THR A 101 2.33 10.71 -13.77
C THR A 101 3.31 10.93 -12.62
N LYS A 102 2.86 11.65 -11.61
CA LYS A 102 3.65 11.93 -10.43
C LYS A 102 3.52 10.83 -9.39
N ALA A 103 2.33 10.26 -9.26
CA ALA A 103 2.06 9.18 -8.33
C ALA A 103 0.83 8.39 -8.79
N ALA A 104 0.85 7.11 -8.50
CA ALA A 104 -0.29 6.24 -8.75
C ALA A 104 -0.53 5.45 -7.47
N PHE A 105 -1.75 5.46 -6.98
CA PHE A 105 -2.12 4.87 -5.69
C PHE A 105 -3.17 3.79 -5.87
N LEU A 106 -3.10 2.79 -4.98
CA LEU A 106 -4.12 1.77 -4.86
C LEU A 106 -4.54 1.71 -3.39
N ASN A 107 -5.81 1.96 -3.13
CA ASN A 107 -6.37 1.89 -1.79
C ASN A 107 -7.19 0.63 -1.66
N ILE A 108 -6.96 -0.12 -0.60
CA ILE A 108 -7.70 -1.35 -0.33
C ILE A 108 -8.38 -1.19 1.02
N LEU A 109 -9.70 -1.33 1.04
CA LEU A 109 -10.48 -1.22 2.27
C LEU A 109 -11.28 -2.50 2.47
N PHE A 110 -11.00 -3.20 3.56
CA PHE A 110 -11.80 -4.34 4.01
C PHE A 110 -12.66 -3.88 5.16
N LYS A 111 -13.96 -4.05 5.03
CA LYS A 111 -14.92 -3.70 6.08
C LYS A 111 -16.19 -4.50 5.87
N GLU A 112 -16.74 -5.03 6.96
CA GLU A 112 -17.99 -5.79 6.90
C GLU A 112 -17.96 -6.91 5.86
N HIS A 113 -16.84 -7.66 5.85
CA HIS A 113 -16.64 -8.81 4.96
C HIS A 113 -16.58 -8.45 3.48
N THR A 114 -16.42 -7.16 3.17
CA THR A 114 -16.35 -6.69 1.79
C THR A 114 -15.03 -5.97 1.55
N ILE A 115 -14.47 -6.14 0.37
CA ILE A 115 -13.24 -5.44 0.00
C ILE A 115 -13.55 -4.48 -1.15
N LEU A 116 -13.20 -3.23 -0.94
CA LEU A 116 -13.31 -2.18 -1.95
C LEU A 116 -11.90 -1.73 -2.33
N CYS A 117 -11.61 -1.74 -3.62
CA CYS A 117 -10.34 -1.24 -4.15
C CYS A 117 -10.59 0.05 -4.92
N THR A 118 -9.75 1.05 -4.67
CA THR A 118 -9.87 2.35 -5.32
C THR A 118 -8.51 2.76 -5.85
N THR A 119 -8.48 3.26 -7.09
CA THR A 119 -7.23 3.76 -7.67
C THR A 119 -7.28 5.27 -7.79
N ALA A 120 -6.11 5.90 -7.73
CA ALA A 120 -5.98 7.33 -7.89
C ALA A 120 -4.63 7.63 -8.54
N ILE A 121 -4.62 8.61 -9.43
CA ILE A 121 -3.41 9.02 -10.15
C ILE A 121 -3.21 10.52 -9.95
N SER A 122 -1.99 10.89 -9.57
CA SER A 122 -1.60 12.28 -9.46
C SER A 122 -0.70 12.60 -10.64
N GLN A 123 -1.02 13.64 -11.40
CA GLN A 123 -0.28 14.02 -12.60
C GLN A 123 0.41 15.35 -12.42
N GLU A 124 1.65 15.42 -12.89
CA GLU A 124 2.42 16.66 -12.77
C GLU A 124 1.81 17.83 -13.53
N ALA A 125 1.38 17.56 -14.75
CA ALA A 125 0.90 18.61 -15.63
C ALA A 125 -0.49 19.13 -15.26
N PHE A 126 -1.17 18.45 -14.40
CA PHE A 126 -2.53 18.80 -14.07
C PHE A 126 -2.68 20.19 -13.48
N SER A 127 -1.77 20.56 -12.64
CA SER A 127 -1.88 21.82 -11.91
C SER A 127 -1.86 23.06 -12.80
N LEU A 128 -1.51 22.89 -14.03
CA LEU A 128 -1.45 24.02 -14.93
C LEU A 128 -2.78 24.56 -15.34
N ASP A 129 -3.70 23.89 -15.26
CA ASP A 129 -4.92 24.32 -15.78
C ASP A 129 -5.78 24.89 -14.88
N LYS A 130 -5.35 24.97 -15.03
CA LYS A 130 -6.03 25.10 -14.46
C LYS A 130 -6.70 25.44 -14.03
N SER A 131 -6.51 25.73 -14.11
CA SER A 131 -6.89 25.76 -13.59
C SER A 131 -7.67 25.63 -13.41
N SER A 132 -7.54 25.69 -13.54
CA SER A 132 -8.05 25.33 -13.24
C SER A 132 -8.27 24.99 -13.02
#